data_9c6fc694ed405f9854853b73c5a75889
#
_entry.id   9c6fc694ed405f9854853b73c5a75889
#
_cell.length_a   1.000
_cell.length_b   1.000
_cell.length_c   1.000
_cell.angle_alpha   90.00
_cell.angle_beta   90.00
_cell.angle_gamma   90.00
#
_symmetry.space_group_name_H-M   'P 1'
#
loop_
_entity.id
_entity.type
_entity.pdbx_description
1 polymer ?
#
loop_
_entity_poly.entity_id
_entity_poly.type
_entity_poly.pdbx_seq_one_letter_code
_entity_poly.pdbx_strand_id
1 'polypeptide(L)'
;MVFYTISADEALKKLHTRAGGLSAAEVKRRQKQYGLNIINIKSEPLWKKILEPFMDVFVVILAAAAAISLLHGEAIDAVIIFIIIAVSAIIFYVQRFSTDRVLRSLSRRDAQKIDVLRAGKVTAVDSSQLVPGDIVNLSEGEKVPADIRLIKTANLRVDEAQLTGESVPISKNIEVLDGKKEIYEQTNMLFQGSFVVSGTGAGAVIATGNDTEFGNLAMLSKKEAAKSPVQQKIDKLITKIIAAVGSISLVAFGLSLLRGMDFLDSLRFVMALAVSAVPESLPIAISVVLVLGMRRMAAKKALVHQMRAIETIGVITTIATDKTGTLTKNLLTVQDTWTLEKHNNLAKLMAYFVNRGDSKSHDPLDIALDNFARKNNAGVRGLPAAELPFNQEFSMSATVWHHGTDYKVYYKGAPEEIIKRCKLPAAEARRAKRAIGDLTSQGYRVVGLATSDTSEILTDFQQISRQKLRFAGLAAVADVLRPEAARAIKSALAAGVSVRMITGDHFETAYQIGKKLGMVEDREEVFDCREMSKMTDDELDEIIERTKVFSRVI
;
A
#
# COMPACT_ATOMS: atom_id res chain seq x y z
N MET A 1 15.56 26.71 -0.96
CA MET A 1 16.02 26.94 0.43
C MET A 1 15.63 25.71 1.23
N VAL A 2 16.55 25.12 1.93
CA VAL A 2 16.45 23.71 2.34
C VAL A 2 16.10 23.64 3.83
N PHE A 3 14.99 22.97 4.19
CA PHE A 3 14.51 22.90 5.57
C PHE A 3 15.34 21.98 6.48
N TYR A 4 16.12 21.07 5.93
CA TYR A 4 16.97 20.16 6.71
C TYR A 4 18.22 20.87 7.29
N THR A 5 18.60 22.05 6.75
CA THR A 5 19.77 22.81 7.22
C THR A 5 19.45 23.83 8.32
N ILE A 6 18.21 23.88 8.78
CA ILE A 6 17.77 24.82 9.83
C ILE A 6 17.20 24.06 11.03
N SER A 7 17.26 24.68 12.20
CA SER A 7 16.70 24.11 13.44
C SER A 7 15.17 23.98 13.36
N ALA A 8 14.60 23.11 14.22
CA ALA A 8 13.15 22.94 14.30
C ALA A 8 12.43 24.27 14.60
N ASP A 9 12.97 25.08 15.50
CA ASP A 9 12.39 26.38 15.86
C ASP A 9 12.45 27.40 14.72
N GLU A 10 13.54 27.42 13.97
CA GLU A 10 13.66 28.25 12.77
C GLU A 10 12.71 27.80 11.67
N ALA A 11 12.51 26.49 11.50
CA ALA A 11 11.53 25.95 10.57
C ALA A 11 10.11 26.40 10.92
N LEU A 12 9.73 26.33 12.21
CA LEU A 12 8.44 26.82 12.69
C LEU A 12 8.25 28.32 12.44
N LYS A 13 9.27 29.14 12.75
CA LYS A 13 9.24 30.60 12.49
C LYS A 13 9.05 30.89 11.00
N LYS A 14 9.79 30.18 10.13
CA LYS A 14 9.74 30.37 8.69
C LYS A 14 8.41 29.94 8.07
N LEU A 15 7.79 28.90 8.61
CA LEU A 15 6.45 28.46 8.23
C LEU A 15 5.35 29.33 8.85
N HIS A 16 5.71 30.37 9.61
CA HIS A 16 4.76 31.20 10.35
C HIS A 16 3.74 30.36 11.14
N THR A 17 4.25 29.31 11.83
CA THR A 17 3.46 28.41 12.66
C THR A 17 4.02 28.36 14.09
N ARG A 18 3.27 27.77 15.00
CA ARG A 18 3.65 27.62 16.42
C ARG A 18 3.63 26.16 16.80
N ALA A 19 4.32 25.77 17.86
CA ALA A 19 4.28 24.41 18.40
C ALA A 19 2.86 23.91 18.72
N GLY A 20 1.91 24.82 18.99
CA GLY A 20 0.48 24.52 19.18
C GLY A 20 -0.35 24.40 17.88
N GLY A 21 0.28 24.53 16.71
CA GLY A 21 -0.33 24.42 15.40
C GLY A 21 -1.10 25.67 14.93
N LEU A 22 -1.67 25.60 13.75
CA LEU A 22 -2.36 26.69 13.06
C LEU A 22 -3.79 26.89 13.62
N SER A 23 -4.29 28.12 13.55
CA SER A 23 -5.73 28.40 13.81
C SER A 23 -6.59 27.98 12.61
N ALA A 24 -7.90 27.78 12.84
CA ALA A 24 -8.84 27.41 11.77
C ALA A 24 -8.94 28.48 10.67
N ALA A 25 -8.81 29.75 11.01
CA ALA A 25 -8.79 30.87 10.04
C ALA A 25 -7.55 30.80 9.16
N GLU A 26 -6.38 30.55 9.76
CA GLU A 26 -5.12 30.41 9.06
C GLU A 26 -5.11 29.21 8.12
N VAL A 27 -5.64 28.05 8.54
CA VAL A 27 -5.79 26.86 7.70
C VAL A 27 -6.62 27.18 6.46
N LYS A 28 -7.77 27.84 6.61
CA LYS A 28 -8.62 28.22 5.46
C LYS A 28 -7.92 29.17 4.51
N ARG A 29 -7.12 30.12 5.04
CA ARG A 29 -6.32 31.05 4.23
C ARG A 29 -5.28 30.28 3.41
N ARG A 30 -4.55 29.34 4.05
CA ARG A 30 -3.52 28.54 3.40
C ARG A 30 -4.10 27.55 2.41
N GLN A 31 -5.26 26.97 2.67
CA GLN A 31 -5.96 26.12 1.69
C GLN A 31 -6.33 26.89 0.41
N LYS A 32 -6.68 28.18 0.52
CA LYS A 32 -6.91 29.02 -0.68
C LYS A 32 -5.61 29.35 -1.42
N GLN A 33 -4.50 29.48 -0.70
CA GLN A 33 -3.20 29.82 -1.28
C GLN A 33 -2.49 28.62 -1.90
N TYR A 34 -2.41 27.49 -1.19
CA TYR A 34 -1.64 26.30 -1.59
C TYR A 34 -2.52 25.20 -2.22
N GLY A 35 -3.83 25.32 -2.13
CA GLY A 35 -4.76 24.27 -2.58
C GLY A 35 -4.88 23.12 -1.60
N LEU A 36 -5.39 21.99 -2.10
CA LEU A 36 -5.48 20.74 -1.35
C LEU A 36 -4.19 19.93 -1.51
N ASN A 37 -3.86 19.14 -0.49
CA ASN A 37 -2.72 18.20 -0.54
C ASN A 37 -3.08 16.98 -1.41
N ILE A 38 -3.13 17.22 -2.71
CA ILE A 38 -3.42 16.23 -3.75
C ILE A 38 -2.39 16.39 -4.85
N ILE A 39 -1.77 15.29 -5.25
CA ILE A 39 -0.90 15.30 -6.43
C ILE A 39 -1.80 15.44 -7.66
N ASN A 40 -1.80 16.64 -8.21
CA ASN A 40 -2.61 16.96 -9.38
C ASN A 40 -1.71 16.89 -10.61
N ILE A 41 -1.74 15.78 -11.32
CA ILE A 41 -1.11 15.65 -12.63
C ILE A 41 -1.85 16.65 -13.53
N LYS A 42 -1.17 17.71 -13.98
CA LYS A 42 -1.74 18.78 -14.80
C LYS A 42 -2.70 18.19 -15.85
N SER A 43 -3.97 18.48 -15.69
CA SER A 43 -4.97 18.13 -16.70
C SER A 43 -4.61 18.85 -18.00
N GLU A 44 -4.77 18.16 -19.12
CA GLU A 44 -4.59 18.78 -20.43
C GLU A 44 -5.43 20.05 -20.54
N PRO A 45 -4.93 21.11 -21.23
CA PRO A 45 -5.64 22.37 -21.36
C PRO A 45 -7.00 22.13 -22.03
N LEU A 46 -8.03 22.87 -21.59
CA LEU A 46 -9.40 22.69 -22.03
C LEU A 46 -9.56 22.76 -23.56
N TRP A 47 -8.82 23.65 -24.24
CA TRP A 47 -8.87 23.77 -25.69
C TRP A 47 -8.41 22.49 -26.41
N LYS A 48 -7.41 21.78 -25.86
CA LYS A 48 -6.93 20.51 -26.41
C LYS A 48 -8.00 19.42 -26.28
N LYS A 49 -8.68 19.38 -25.12
CA LYS A 49 -9.81 18.45 -24.88
C LYS A 49 -11.01 18.75 -25.80
N ILE A 50 -11.24 20.01 -26.15
CA ILE A 50 -12.31 20.42 -27.05
C ILE A 50 -11.95 20.08 -28.49
N LEU A 51 -10.71 20.22 -28.92
CA LEU A 51 -10.26 19.93 -30.26
C LEU A 51 -9.98 18.45 -30.53
N GLU A 52 -9.81 17.64 -29.48
CA GLU A 52 -9.43 16.22 -29.58
C GLU A 52 -10.33 15.43 -30.56
N PRO A 53 -11.68 15.49 -30.52
CA PRO A 53 -12.52 14.75 -31.47
C PRO A 53 -12.40 15.25 -32.89
N PHE A 54 -12.01 16.52 -33.13
CA PHE A 54 -11.85 17.09 -34.47
C PHE A 54 -10.47 16.83 -35.09
N MET A 55 -9.51 16.31 -34.28
CA MET A 55 -8.18 15.90 -34.78
C MET A 55 -8.14 14.42 -35.18
N ASP A 56 -9.26 13.72 -35.07
CA ASP A 56 -9.38 12.35 -35.58
C ASP A 56 -9.26 12.33 -37.10
N VAL A 57 -8.50 11.38 -37.63
CA VAL A 57 -8.22 11.27 -39.07
C VAL A 57 -9.51 11.22 -39.89
N PHE A 58 -10.55 10.58 -39.37
CA PHE A 58 -11.85 10.45 -40.06
C PHE A 58 -12.60 11.77 -40.11
N VAL A 59 -12.60 12.50 -38.98
CA VAL A 59 -13.24 13.82 -38.94
C VAL A 59 -12.55 14.79 -39.92
N VAL A 60 -11.21 14.68 -40.03
CA VAL A 60 -10.45 15.46 -41.03
C VAL A 60 -10.83 15.08 -42.45
N ILE A 61 -11.00 13.80 -42.77
CA ILE A 61 -11.45 13.33 -44.08
C ILE A 61 -12.88 13.82 -44.37
N LEU A 62 -13.80 13.70 -43.41
CA LEU A 62 -15.16 14.20 -43.50
C LEU A 62 -15.20 15.72 -43.69
N ALA A 63 -14.38 16.47 -42.98
CA ALA A 63 -14.28 17.91 -43.12
C ALA A 63 -13.76 18.31 -44.53
N ALA A 64 -12.79 17.56 -45.05
CA ALA A 64 -12.32 17.75 -46.44
C ALA A 64 -13.42 17.45 -47.45
N ALA A 65 -14.20 16.38 -47.26
CA ALA A 65 -15.35 16.05 -48.11
C ALA A 65 -16.42 17.15 -48.07
N ALA A 66 -16.77 17.67 -46.89
CA ALA A 66 -17.70 18.77 -46.73
C ALA A 66 -17.22 20.04 -47.44
N ALA A 67 -15.93 20.35 -47.36
CA ALA A 67 -15.34 21.49 -48.05
C ALA A 67 -15.43 21.35 -49.59
N ILE A 68 -15.17 20.16 -50.10
CA ILE A 68 -15.30 19.87 -51.54
C ILE A 68 -16.76 19.99 -52.00
N SER A 69 -17.74 19.47 -51.25
CA SER A 69 -19.16 19.59 -51.55
C SER A 69 -19.62 21.06 -51.58
N LEU A 70 -19.13 21.88 -50.62
CA LEU A 70 -19.42 23.32 -50.63
C LEU A 70 -18.86 24.05 -51.84
N LEU A 71 -17.64 23.73 -52.26
CA LEU A 71 -17.00 24.34 -53.44
C LEU A 71 -17.77 24.02 -54.74
N HIS A 72 -18.52 22.92 -54.78
CA HIS A 72 -19.34 22.51 -55.92
C HIS A 72 -20.78 23.01 -55.84
N GLY A 73 -21.14 23.77 -54.82
CA GLY A 73 -22.49 24.29 -54.63
C GLY A 73 -23.50 23.29 -54.04
N GLU A 74 -23.05 22.13 -53.58
CA GLU A 74 -23.91 21.10 -52.98
C GLU A 74 -24.02 21.33 -51.47
N ALA A 75 -24.69 22.39 -51.08
CA ALA A 75 -24.81 22.80 -49.68
C ALA A 75 -25.53 21.76 -48.83
N ILE A 76 -26.46 20.98 -49.39
CA ILE A 76 -27.20 19.95 -48.64
C ILE A 76 -26.26 18.83 -48.16
N ASP A 77 -25.38 18.33 -49.03
CA ASP A 77 -24.43 17.27 -48.69
C ASP A 77 -23.43 17.73 -47.62
N ALA A 78 -22.94 18.95 -47.78
CA ALA A 78 -22.06 19.55 -46.79
C ALA A 78 -22.73 19.67 -45.39
N VAL A 79 -24.01 20.07 -45.34
CA VAL A 79 -24.78 20.16 -44.09
C VAL A 79 -24.98 18.78 -43.47
N ILE A 80 -25.27 17.74 -44.26
CA ILE A 80 -25.40 16.36 -43.77
C ILE A 80 -24.08 15.90 -43.14
N ILE A 81 -22.95 16.14 -43.80
CA ILE A 81 -21.63 15.78 -43.28
C ILE A 81 -21.33 16.55 -41.98
N PHE A 82 -21.65 17.84 -41.91
CA PHE A 82 -21.50 18.63 -40.67
C PHE A 82 -22.36 18.10 -39.52
N ILE A 83 -23.58 17.64 -39.79
CA ILE A 83 -24.45 17.01 -38.80
C ILE A 83 -23.81 15.72 -38.30
N ILE A 84 -23.24 14.90 -39.17
CA ILE A 84 -22.54 13.66 -38.78
C ILE A 84 -21.37 13.97 -37.87
N ILE A 85 -20.51 14.93 -38.24
CA ILE A 85 -19.37 15.37 -37.41
C ILE A 85 -19.85 15.88 -36.04
N ALA A 86 -20.91 16.69 -35.99
CA ALA A 86 -21.46 17.23 -34.76
C ALA A 86 -22.01 16.12 -33.85
N VAL A 87 -22.74 15.15 -34.39
CA VAL A 87 -23.27 14.01 -33.65
C VAL A 87 -22.14 13.15 -33.11
N SER A 88 -21.11 12.84 -33.91
CA SER A 88 -19.93 12.09 -33.46
C SER A 88 -19.19 12.82 -32.33
N ALA A 89 -19.00 14.13 -32.43
CA ALA A 89 -18.40 14.95 -31.39
C ALA A 89 -19.23 14.95 -30.07
N ILE A 90 -20.56 15.06 -30.17
CA ILE A 90 -21.46 15.01 -29.02
C ILE A 90 -21.35 13.64 -28.34
N ILE A 91 -21.38 12.55 -29.08
CA ILE A 91 -21.22 11.19 -28.54
C ILE A 91 -19.87 11.07 -27.81
N PHE A 92 -18.78 11.53 -28.41
CA PHE A 92 -17.45 11.54 -27.81
C PHE A 92 -17.44 12.29 -26.46
N TYR A 93 -18.01 13.51 -26.42
CA TYR A 93 -18.03 14.30 -25.19
C TYR A 93 -18.89 13.66 -24.09
N VAL A 94 -20.08 13.17 -24.42
CA VAL A 94 -20.97 12.51 -23.45
C VAL A 94 -20.26 11.33 -22.81
N GLN A 95 -19.55 10.54 -23.58
CA GLN A 95 -18.81 9.37 -23.08
C GLN A 95 -17.60 9.76 -22.24
N ARG A 96 -16.80 10.73 -22.71
CA ARG A 96 -15.65 11.27 -21.97
C ARG A 96 -16.09 11.81 -20.60
N PHE A 97 -17.17 12.59 -20.59
CA PHE A 97 -17.71 13.16 -19.36
C PHE A 97 -18.25 12.10 -18.40
N SER A 98 -18.90 11.07 -18.92
CA SER A 98 -19.39 9.94 -18.12
C SER A 98 -18.24 9.16 -17.49
N THR A 99 -17.19 8.89 -18.25
CA THR A 99 -15.98 8.19 -17.77
C THR A 99 -15.24 8.99 -16.71
N ASP A 100 -14.99 10.28 -16.93
CA ASP A 100 -14.32 11.17 -16.00
C ASP A 100 -15.10 11.29 -14.67
N ARG A 101 -16.43 11.35 -14.72
CA ARG A 101 -17.28 11.41 -13.51
C ARG A 101 -17.15 10.14 -12.67
N VAL A 102 -17.13 8.97 -13.28
CA VAL A 102 -16.97 7.68 -12.59
C VAL A 102 -15.59 7.60 -11.93
N LEU A 103 -14.52 7.93 -12.66
CA LEU A 103 -13.16 7.91 -12.15
C LEU A 103 -12.98 8.85 -10.93
N ARG A 104 -13.49 10.09 -11.03
CA ARG A 104 -13.46 11.05 -9.91
C ARG A 104 -14.24 10.58 -8.68
N SER A 105 -15.35 9.86 -8.87
CA SER A 105 -16.13 9.32 -7.74
C SER A 105 -15.40 8.20 -6.99
N LEU A 106 -14.53 7.46 -7.68
CA LEU A 106 -13.72 6.38 -7.12
C LEU A 106 -12.49 6.93 -6.36
N SER A 107 -11.82 7.96 -6.91
CA SER A 107 -10.61 8.55 -6.31
C SER A 107 -10.86 9.27 -4.96
N ARG A 108 -12.07 9.74 -4.69
CA ARG A 108 -12.39 10.49 -3.46
C ARG A 108 -12.50 9.64 -2.19
N ARG A 109 -12.38 8.30 -2.25
CA ARG A 109 -12.60 7.40 -1.11
C ARG A 109 -11.34 7.01 -0.33
N ASP A 110 -10.16 7.43 -0.76
CA ASP A 110 -8.86 6.99 -0.20
C ASP A 110 -8.19 8.02 0.72
N ALA A 111 -8.92 8.98 1.24
CA ALA A 111 -8.34 9.99 2.12
C ALA A 111 -8.08 9.39 3.50
N GLN A 112 -6.81 9.17 3.83
CA GLN A 112 -6.36 8.77 5.15
C GLN A 112 -6.62 9.88 6.16
N LYS A 113 -7.16 9.54 7.34
CA LYS A 113 -7.26 10.47 8.46
C LYS A 113 -5.92 10.53 9.19
N ILE A 114 -5.45 11.73 9.45
CA ILE A 114 -4.17 12.01 10.09
C ILE A 114 -4.40 12.90 11.31
N ASP A 115 -3.69 12.61 12.39
CA ASP A 115 -3.72 13.39 13.62
C ASP A 115 -2.89 14.67 13.47
N VAL A 116 -3.55 15.81 13.48
CA VAL A 116 -2.96 17.14 13.32
C VAL A 116 -3.20 17.98 14.55
N LEU A 117 -2.18 18.63 15.04
CA LEU A 117 -2.28 19.59 16.13
C LEU A 117 -2.65 20.96 15.56
N ARG A 118 -3.89 21.41 15.82
CA ARG A 118 -4.40 22.73 15.43
C ARG A 118 -4.98 23.44 16.66
N ALA A 119 -4.58 24.69 16.84
CA ALA A 119 -5.02 25.51 17.99
C ALA A 119 -4.85 24.81 19.37
N GLY A 120 -3.75 24.07 19.55
CA GLY A 120 -3.45 23.32 20.79
C GLY A 120 -4.25 22.04 21.00
N LYS A 121 -5.07 21.62 20.02
CA LYS A 121 -5.88 20.39 20.10
C LYS A 121 -5.50 19.43 18.97
N VAL A 122 -5.33 18.15 19.28
CA VAL A 122 -5.17 17.10 18.28
C VAL A 122 -6.54 16.82 17.65
N THR A 123 -6.58 16.89 16.33
CA THR A 123 -7.81 16.66 15.54
C THR A 123 -7.47 15.75 14.37
N ALA A 124 -8.26 14.70 14.16
CA ALA A 124 -8.14 13.85 12.99
C ALA A 124 -8.72 14.57 11.77
N VAL A 125 -7.89 14.89 10.80
CA VAL A 125 -8.27 15.53 9.54
C VAL A 125 -7.95 14.63 8.36
N ASP A 126 -8.66 14.84 7.27
CA ASP A 126 -8.35 14.20 6.00
C ASP A 126 -6.97 14.68 5.51
N SER A 127 -6.09 13.75 5.09
CA SER A 127 -4.75 14.08 4.61
C SER A 127 -4.75 15.08 3.46
N SER A 128 -5.80 15.08 2.63
CA SER A 128 -5.98 16.05 1.54
C SER A 128 -6.16 17.49 2.02
N GLN A 129 -6.52 17.70 3.28
CA GLN A 129 -6.75 19.02 3.88
C GLN A 129 -5.54 19.60 4.60
N LEU A 130 -4.40 18.91 4.53
CA LEU A 130 -3.15 19.41 5.09
C LEU A 130 -2.66 20.64 4.32
N VAL A 131 -2.04 21.55 5.06
CA VAL A 131 -1.41 22.75 4.49
C VAL A 131 -0.01 22.93 5.07
N PRO A 132 0.92 23.60 4.34
CA PRO A 132 2.21 23.95 4.89
C PRO A 132 2.07 24.71 6.22
N GLY A 133 2.79 24.26 7.27
CA GLY A 133 2.71 24.79 8.63
C GLY A 133 1.79 24.01 9.58
N ASP A 134 1.02 23.02 9.12
CA ASP A 134 0.34 22.07 10.02
C ASP A 134 1.36 21.24 10.82
N ILE A 135 1.06 20.96 12.08
CA ILE A 135 1.85 20.05 12.90
C ILE A 135 1.19 18.67 12.90
N VAL A 136 1.88 17.70 12.35
CA VAL A 136 1.39 16.32 12.19
C VAL A 136 2.08 15.41 13.20
N ASN A 137 1.30 14.55 13.86
CA ASN A 137 1.81 13.45 14.67
C ASN A 137 1.73 12.16 13.88
N LEU A 138 2.82 11.40 13.86
CA LEU A 138 2.93 10.14 13.14
C LEU A 138 3.38 9.03 14.09
N SER A 139 2.78 7.86 13.91
CA SER A 139 3.02 6.66 14.69
C SER A 139 3.31 5.46 13.76
N GLU A 140 3.82 4.39 14.33
CA GLU A 140 4.10 3.14 13.62
C GLU A 140 2.92 2.66 12.78
N GLY A 141 3.19 2.24 11.54
CA GLY A 141 2.20 1.77 10.57
C GLY A 141 1.52 2.88 9.77
N GLU A 142 1.80 4.15 10.06
CA GLU A 142 1.20 5.28 9.33
C GLU A 142 2.02 5.67 8.12
N LYS A 143 1.33 6.08 7.06
CA LYS A 143 1.93 6.64 5.86
C LYS A 143 2.14 8.14 6.04
N VAL A 144 3.30 8.62 5.66
CA VAL A 144 3.65 10.05 5.69
C VAL A 144 2.81 10.80 4.64
N PRO A 145 1.98 11.78 5.04
CA PRO A 145 0.98 12.39 4.16
C PRO A 145 1.49 13.57 3.31
N ALA A 146 2.63 14.14 3.67
CA ALA A 146 3.22 15.32 3.04
C ALA A 146 4.71 15.37 3.38
N ASP A 147 5.48 16.31 2.83
CA ASP A 147 6.86 16.50 3.26
C ASP A 147 6.89 17.28 4.58
N ILE A 148 7.62 16.76 5.56
CA ILE A 148 7.57 17.20 6.94
C ILE A 148 8.99 17.42 7.49
N ARG A 149 9.24 18.55 8.15
CA ARG A 149 10.41 18.78 8.99
C ARG A 149 10.13 18.31 10.41
N LEU A 150 10.90 17.35 10.89
CA LEU A 150 10.74 16.80 12.22
C LEU A 150 11.05 17.81 13.32
N ILE A 151 10.21 17.84 14.36
CA ILE A 151 10.35 18.68 15.55
C ILE A 151 10.64 17.81 16.78
N LYS A 152 10.03 16.61 16.82
CA LYS A 152 10.20 15.65 17.92
C LYS A 152 10.19 14.24 17.36
N THR A 153 11.04 13.37 17.89
CA THR A 153 11.10 11.95 17.53
C THR A 153 11.34 11.08 18.77
N ALA A 154 10.81 9.86 18.75
CA ALA A 154 11.11 8.82 19.70
C ALA A 154 11.30 7.49 18.95
N ASN A 155 12.56 7.07 18.78
CA ASN A 155 12.96 5.84 18.08
C ASN A 155 12.31 5.68 16.69
N LEU A 156 12.13 6.79 15.97
CA LEU A 156 11.45 6.85 14.69
C LEU A 156 12.32 6.24 13.59
N ARG A 157 11.79 5.21 12.92
CA ARG A 157 12.37 4.63 11.70
C ARG A 157 11.33 4.63 10.59
N VAL A 158 11.76 5.00 9.39
CA VAL A 158 10.87 5.22 8.24
C VAL A 158 11.40 4.47 7.02
N ASP A 159 10.51 3.78 6.35
CA ASP A 159 10.76 3.18 5.04
C ASP A 159 10.51 4.22 3.95
N GLU A 160 11.57 4.56 3.23
CA GLU A 160 11.58 5.54 2.13
C GLU A 160 11.85 4.87 0.77
N ALA A 161 11.69 3.56 0.66
CA ALA A 161 11.99 2.78 -0.54
C ALA A 161 11.27 3.30 -1.81
N GLN A 162 10.08 3.86 -1.66
CA GLN A 162 9.34 4.43 -2.79
C GLN A 162 10.01 5.66 -3.42
N LEU A 163 10.86 6.35 -2.68
CA LEU A 163 11.59 7.55 -3.13
C LEU A 163 13.06 7.26 -3.45
N THR A 164 13.68 6.43 -2.64
CA THR A 164 15.12 6.18 -2.69
C THR A 164 15.50 4.89 -3.41
N GLY A 165 14.56 3.94 -3.51
CA GLY A 165 14.81 2.58 -3.99
C GLY A 165 15.46 1.66 -2.94
N GLU A 166 15.85 2.20 -1.77
CA GLU A 166 16.52 1.46 -0.70
C GLU A 166 15.51 0.87 0.28
N SER A 167 15.51 -0.45 0.46
CA SER A 167 14.52 -1.16 1.29
C SER A 167 14.84 -1.15 2.80
N VAL A 168 15.95 -0.53 3.23
CA VAL A 168 16.34 -0.49 4.64
C VAL A 168 15.73 0.72 5.33
N PRO A 169 14.91 0.54 6.39
CA PRO A 169 14.32 1.66 7.12
C PRO A 169 15.39 2.57 7.75
N ILE A 170 15.25 3.87 7.52
CA ILE A 170 16.18 4.91 7.95
C ILE A 170 15.77 5.43 9.32
N SER A 171 16.73 5.51 10.27
CA SER A 171 16.52 6.13 11.57
C SER A 171 16.45 7.66 11.42
N LYS A 172 15.41 8.27 11.98
CA LYS A 172 15.16 9.71 11.89
C LYS A 172 15.47 10.41 13.21
N ASN A 173 16.01 11.63 13.11
CA ASN A 173 16.34 12.50 14.24
C ASN A 173 15.87 13.94 13.97
N ILE A 174 16.21 14.89 14.86
CA ILE A 174 15.84 16.31 14.72
C ILE A 174 17.06 17.21 14.45
N GLU A 175 18.24 16.65 14.37
CA GLU A 175 19.50 17.40 14.24
C GLU A 175 19.55 18.19 12.94
N VAL A 176 20.26 19.30 12.97
CA VAL A 176 20.51 20.14 11.79
C VAL A 176 21.58 19.46 10.93
N LEU A 177 21.34 19.38 9.64
CA LEU A 177 22.25 18.76 8.70
C LEU A 177 22.99 19.82 7.88
N ASP A 178 24.31 19.68 7.78
CA ASP A 178 25.16 20.59 7.02
C ASP A 178 25.41 20.09 5.59
N GLY A 179 25.62 21.04 4.67
CA GLY A 179 25.97 20.78 3.28
C GLY A 179 24.79 20.32 2.42
N LYS A 180 25.07 19.95 1.19
CA LYS A 180 24.07 19.37 0.28
C LYS A 180 23.90 17.89 0.60
N LYS A 181 22.66 17.48 0.89
CA LYS A 181 22.29 16.11 1.25
C LYS A 181 21.29 15.54 0.25
N GLU A 182 21.51 14.31 -0.16
CA GLU A 182 20.54 13.55 -0.91
C GLU A 182 19.34 13.16 -0.03
N ILE A 183 18.21 12.80 -0.63
CA ILE A 183 16.95 12.54 0.09
C ILE A 183 17.14 11.51 1.22
N TYR A 184 17.83 10.39 0.95
CA TYR A 184 18.10 9.33 1.91
C TYR A 184 19.04 9.74 3.07
N GLU A 185 19.80 10.81 2.91
CA GLU A 185 20.68 11.35 3.96
C GLU A 185 19.96 12.35 4.88
N GLN A 186 18.76 12.81 4.48
CA GLN A 186 18.01 13.83 5.23
C GLN A 186 17.27 13.20 6.40
N THR A 187 18.02 12.87 7.46
CA THR A 187 17.50 12.15 8.64
C THR A 187 16.51 12.97 9.47
N ASN A 188 16.43 14.28 9.29
CA ASN A 188 15.54 15.19 10.01
C ASN A 188 14.28 15.56 9.22
N MET A 189 14.08 14.91 8.07
CA MET A 189 12.94 15.10 7.18
C MET A 189 12.14 13.81 7.03
N LEU A 190 10.84 13.96 6.76
CA LEU A 190 9.96 12.88 6.29
C LEU A 190 9.37 13.29 4.95
N PHE A 191 9.24 12.34 4.05
CA PHE A 191 8.76 12.59 2.69
C PHE A 191 7.42 11.91 2.43
N GLN A 192 6.57 12.57 1.65
CA GLN A 192 5.28 12.03 1.27
C GLN A 192 5.43 10.64 0.63
N GLY A 193 4.58 9.71 1.05
CA GLY A 193 4.57 8.35 0.49
C GLY A 193 5.35 7.32 1.30
N SER A 194 6.30 7.74 2.15
CA SER A 194 7.05 6.88 3.06
C SER A 194 6.16 6.28 4.15
N PHE A 195 6.65 5.23 4.83
CA PHE A 195 5.93 4.55 5.92
C PHE A 195 6.71 4.56 7.21
N VAL A 196 6.05 4.85 8.32
CA VAL A 196 6.63 4.72 9.67
C VAL A 196 6.70 3.25 10.04
N VAL A 197 7.91 2.71 10.17
CA VAL A 197 8.16 1.29 10.49
C VAL A 197 8.18 1.06 12.00
N SER A 198 8.70 2.04 12.76
CA SER A 198 8.72 1.97 14.23
C SER A 198 8.85 3.35 14.85
N GLY A 199 8.43 3.47 16.11
CA GLY A 199 8.53 4.70 16.89
C GLY A 199 7.46 5.73 16.56
N THR A 200 7.68 6.97 17.03
CA THR A 200 6.76 8.09 16.85
C THR A 200 7.51 9.36 16.48
N GLY A 201 6.85 10.25 15.75
CA GLY A 201 7.41 11.54 15.39
C GLY A 201 6.34 12.62 15.28
N ALA A 202 6.74 13.86 15.56
CA ALA A 202 5.94 15.04 15.29
C ALA A 202 6.74 16.01 14.43
N GLY A 203 6.09 16.67 13.46
CA GLY A 203 6.78 17.59 12.58
C GLY A 203 5.85 18.57 11.90
N ALA A 204 6.46 19.63 11.34
CA ALA A 204 5.77 20.65 10.59
C ALA A 204 5.73 20.30 9.10
N VAL A 205 4.58 20.36 8.49
CA VAL A 205 4.40 20.21 7.05
C VAL A 205 5.09 21.36 6.33
N ILE A 206 5.99 21.05 5.40
CA ILE A 206 6.74 22.03 4.62
C ILE A 206 6.25 22.16 3.18
N ALA A 207 5.80 21.06 2.59
CA ALA A 207 5.29 21.02 1.22
C ALA A 207 4.11 20.04 1.12
N THR A 208 3.19 20.32 0.19
CA THR A 208 1.96 19.54 -0.03
C THR A 208 1.72 19.33 -1.52
N GLY A 209 1.07 18.23 -1.87
CA GLY A 209 0.65 17.92 -3.24
C GLY A 209 1.81 17.86 -4.24
N ASN A 210 1.73 18.67 -5.29
CA ASN A 210 2.74 18.69 -6.36
C ASN A 210 4.10 19.26 -5.93
N ASP A 211 4.14 20.02 -4.84
CA ASP A 211 5.36 20.65 -4.34
C ASP A 211 6.18 19.72 -3.43
N THR A 212 5.69 18.50 -3.14
CA THR A 212 6.44 17.48 -2.42
C THR A 212 7.45 16.79 -3.31
N GLU A 213 8.48 16.16 -2.75
CA GLU A 213 9.48 15.39 -3.51
C GLU A 213 8.80 14.26 -4.30
N PHE A 214 7.85 13.56 -3.68
CA PHE A 214 7.05 12.54 -4.38
C PHE A 214 6.18 13.14 -5.50
N GLY A 215 5.61 14.32 -5.28
CA GLY A 215 4.86 15.06 -6.30
C GLY A 215 5.73 15.44 -7.50
N ASN A 216 6.95 15.91 -7.24
CA ASN A 216 7.94 16.23 -8.27
C ASN A 216 8.33 15.01 -9.10
N LEU A 217 8.61 13.86 -8.45
CA LEU A 217 8.89 12.59 -9.13
C LEU A 217 7.71 12.10 -9.96
N ALA A 218 6.48 12.20 -9.43
CA ALA A 218 5.26 11.84 -10.16
C ALA A 218 5.03 12.72 -11.40
N MET A 219 5.44 14.00 -11.35
CA MET A 219 5.38 14.92 -12.49
C MET A 219 6.45 14.60 -13.55
N LEU A 220 7.66 14.23 -13.12
CA LEU A 220 8.76 13.82 -14.03
C LEU A 220 8.49 12.46 -14.69
N SER A 221 7.84 11.56 -13.98
CA SER A 221 7.43 10.23 -14.48
C SER A 221 6.31 10.27 -15.51
N LYS A 222 5.91 11.45 -16.00
CA LYS A 222 4.89 11.64 -17.04
C LYS A 222 5.37 11.18 -18.41
N LYS A 223 5.84 9.94 -18.53
CA LYS A 223 5.76 9.19 -19.78
C LYS A 223 4.29 8.81 -19.94
N GLU A 224 3.73 9.04 -21.13
CA GLU A 224 2.39 8.63 -21.51
C GLU A 224 2.10 7.25 -20.93
N ALA A 225 1.03 7.13 -20.16
CA ALA A 225 0.64 5.86 -19.58
C ALA A 225 0.57 4.85 -20.74
N ALA A 226 1.43 3.84 -20.73
CA ALA A 226 1.53 2.90 -21.81
C ALA A 226 0.14 2.35 -22.14
N LYS A 227 -0.25 2.36 -23.43
CA LYS A 227 -1.58 1.89 -23.89
C LYS A 227 -1.80 0.45 -23.39
N SER A 228 -3.04 0.11 -23.03
CA SER A 228 -3.39 -1.24 -22.62
C SER A 228 -3.12 -2.26 -23.74
N PRO A 229 -2.86 -3.55 -23.43
CA PRO A 229 -2.65 -4.59 -24.43
C PRO A 229 -3.80 -4.71 -25.43
N VAL A 230 -5.06 -4.61 -24.99
CA VAL A 230 -6.23 -4.60 -25.89
C VAL A 230 -6.24 -3.34 -26.74
N GLN A 231 -5.96 -2.19 -26.15
CA GLN A 231 -5.89 -0.93 -26.89
C GLN A 231 -4.83 -0.98 -28.00
N GLN A 232 -3.65 -1.58 -27.72
CA GLN A 232 -2.61 -1.80 -28.73
C GLN A 232 -3.06 -2.76 -29.84
N LYS A 233 -3.77 -3.86 -29.50
CA LYS A 233 -4.32 -4.79 -30.49
C LYS A 233 -5.39 -4.13 -31.36
N ILE A 234 -6.22 -3.29 -30.78
CA ILE A 234 -7.25 -2.54 -31.49
C ILE A 234 -6.62 -1.51 -32.42
N ASP A 235 -5.65 -0.73 -31.96
CA ASP A 235 -4.93 0.23 -32.81
C ASP A 235 -4.31 -0.47 -34.03
N LYS A 236 -3.71 -1.65 -33.82
CA LYS A 236 -3.17 -2.49 -34.91
C LYS A 236 -4.27 -2.98 -35.86
N LEU A 237 -5.43 -3.37 -35.33
CA LEU A 237 -6.58 -3.80 -36.14
C LEU A 237 -7.12 -2.64 -36.97
N ILE A 238 -7.34 -1.48 -36.35
CA ILE A 238 -7.79 -0.27 -37.01
C ILE A 238 -6.80 0.12 -38.11
N THR A 239 -5.52 0.11 -37.87
CA THR A 239 -4.49 0.40 -38.88
C THR A 239 -4.58 -0.55 -40.08
N LYS A 240 -4.80 -1.87 -39.82
CA LYS A 240 -4.99 -2.84 -40.91
C LYS A 240 -6.28 -2.57 -41.69
N ILE A 241 -7.38 -2.22 -41.03
CA ILE A 241 -8.64 -1.87 -41.69
C ILE A 241 -8.45 -0.63 -42.54
N ILE A 242 -7.83 0.43 -42.02
CA ILE A 242 -7.54 1.66 -42.77
C ILE A 242 -6.70 1.33 -44.02
N ALA A 243 -5.65 0.52 -43.90
CA ALA A 243 -4.82 0.13 -45.02
C ALA A 243 -5.62 -0.66 -46.08
N ALA A 244 -6.46 -1.61 -45.66
CA ALA A 244 -7.31 -2.39 -46.56
C ALA A 244 -8.35 -1.51 -47.27
N VAL A 245 -9.06 -0.67 -46.51
CA VAL A 245 -10.06 0.27 -47.05
C VAL A 245 -9.40 1.28 -47.99
N GLY A 246 -8.24 1.82 -47.61
CA GLY A 246 -7.48 2.73 -48.49
C GLY A 246 -7.08 2.08 -49.80
N SER A 247 -6.64 0.82 -49.77
CA SER A 247 -6.29 0.05 -50.97
C SER A 247 -7.52 -0.19 -51.87
N ILE A 248 -8.65 -0.61 -51.27
CA ILE A 248 -9.91 -0.83 -52.00
C ILE A 248 -10.40 0.49 -52.60
N SER A 249 -10.34 1.56 -51.81
CA SER A 249 -10.73 2.91 -52.22
C SER A 249 -9.90 3.40 -53.42
N LEU A 250 -8.59 3.18 -53.38
CA LEU A 250 -7.69 3.56 -54.49
C LEU A 250 -8.02 2.80 -55.78
N VAL A 251 -8.29 1.48 -55.67
CA VAL A 251 -8.71 0.65 -56.80
C VAL A 251 -10.06 1.11 -57.34
N ALA A 252 -11.03 1.35 -56.45
CA ALA A 252 -12.37 1.84 -56.85
C ALA A 252 -12.29 3.21 -57.54
N PHE A 253 -11.41 4.10 -57.05
CA PHE A 253 -11.13 5.39 -57.67
C PHE A 253 -10.60 5.24 -59.09
N GLY A 254 -9.59 4.40 -59.30
CA GLY A 254 -9.03 4.13 -60.63
C GLY A 254 -10.07 3.54 -61.59
N LEU A 255 -10.88 2.60 -61.08
CA LEU A 255 -11.93 1.98 -61.90
C LEU A 255 -13.06 2.97 -62.30
N SER A 256 -13.44 3.89 -61.40
CA SER A 256 -14.46 4.90 -61.69
C SER A 256 -13.98 5.90 -62.75
N LEU A 257 -12.72 6.32 -62.68
CA LEU A 257 -12.11 7.16 -63.74
C LEU A 257 -12.02 6.44 -65.08
N LEU A 258 -11.65 5.15 -65.10
CA LEU A 258 -11.60 4.33 -66.32
C LEU A 258 -12.98 4.13 -66.93
N ARG A 259 -14.06 4.20 -66.16
CA ARG A 259 -15.45 4.16 -66.63
C ARG A 259 -15.96 5.50 -67.10
N GLY A 260 -15.14 6.55 -67.11
CA GLY A 260 -15.49 7.89 -67.58
C GLY A 260 -16.29 8.72 -66.61
N MET A 261 -16.32 8.34 -65.30
CA MET A 261 -16.89 9.20 -64.27
C MET A 261 -16.02 10.44 -64.10
N ASP A 262 -16.63 11.56 -63.75
CA ASP A 262 -15.90 12.79 -63.44
C ASP A 262 -14.99 12.60 -62.22
N PHE A 263 -13.87 13.30 -62.22
CA PHE A 263 -12.86 13.19 -61.13
C PHE A 263 -13.48 13.43 -59.75
N LEU A 264 -14.35 14.42 -59.65
CA LEU A 264 -14.95 14.80 -58.38
C LEU A 264 -16.01 13.80 -57.90
N ASP A 265 -16.82 13.27 -58.82
CA ASP A 265 -17.80 12.24 -58.50
C ASP A 265 -17.09 10.93 -58.06
N SER A 266 -16.00 10.59 -58.75
CA SER A 266 -15.14 9.48 -58.35
C SER A 266 -14.54 9.68 -56.95
N LEU A 267 -14.09 10.88 -56.63
CA LEU A 267 -13.53 11.24 -55.33
C LEU A 267 -14.58 11.15 -54.23
N ARG A 268 -15.80 11.66 -54.46
CA ARG A 268 -16.94 11.56 -53.54
C ARG A 268 -17.32 10.13 -53.24
N PHE A 269 -17.45 9.32 -54.27
CA PHE A 269 -17.78 7.89 -54.14
C PHE A 269 -16.76 7.18 -53.25
N VAL A 270 -15.48 7.41 -53.48
CA VAL A 270 -14.39 6.79 -52.70
C VAL A 270 -14.33 7.31 -51.27
N MET A 271 -14.57 8.60 -51.06
CA MET A 271 -14.66 9.15 -49.70
C MET A 271 -15.84 8.56 -48.92
N ALA A 272 -17.01 8.44 -49.53
CA ALA A 272 -18.18 7.81 -48.91
C ALA A 272 -17.90 6.33 -48.55
N LEU A 273 -17.22 5.60 -49.44
CA LEU A 273 -16.81 4.23 -49.23
C LEU A 273 -15.83 4.13 -48.05
N ALA A 274 -14.81 4.98 -47.99
CA ALA A 274 -13.81 5.01 -46.96
C ALA A 274 -14.43 5.29 -45.56
N VAL A 275 -15.31 6.26 -45.46
CA VAL A 275 -16.00 6.64 -44.23
C VAL A 275 -16.91 5.52 -43.74
N SER A 276 -17.68 4.88 -44.65
CA SER A 276 -18.62 3.80 -44.28
C SER A 276 -17.94 2.54 -43.75
N ALA A 277 -16.66 2.32 -44.09
CA ALA A 277 -15.94 1.11 -43.73
C ALA A 277 -15.20 1.16 -42.36
N VAL A 278 -15.15 2.34 -41.74
CA VAL A 278 -14.39 2.51 -40.48
C VAL A 278 -15.29 2.32 -39.27
N PRO A 279 -14.90 1.44 -38.31
CA PRO A 279 -15.67 1.18 -37.11
C PRO A 279 -15.41 2.26 -36.04
N GLU A 280 -15.95 3.48 -36.19
CA GLU A 280 -15.78 4.59 -35.24
C GLU A 280 -16.26 4.27 -33.83
N SER A 281 -17.25 3.39 -33.70
CA SER A 281 -17.83 3.02 -32.39
C SER A 281 -16.99 2.06 -31.57
N LEU A 282 -15.97 1.40 -32.13
CA LEU A 282 -15.21 0.34 -31.46
C LEU A 282 -14.44 0.80 -30.21
N PRO A 283 -13.63 1.88 -30.24
CA PRO A 283 -12.94 2.38 -29.04
C PRO A 283 -13.91 2.80 -27.94
N ILE A 284 -15.03 3.32 -28.33
CA ILE A 284 -16.13 3.80 -27.50
C ILE A 284 -16.80 2.63 -26.77
N ALA A 285 -17.20 1.59 -27.49
CA ALA A 285 -17.83 0.41 -26.94
C ALA A 285 -16.95 -0.26 -25.88
N ILE A 286 -15.65 -0.33 -26.13
CA ILE A 286 -14.67 -0.89 -25.21
C ILE A 286 -14.58 -0.04 -23.94
N SER A 287 -14.48 1.27 -24.06
CA SER A 287 -14.44 2.18 -22.91
C SER A 287 -15.69 2.02 -22.02
N VAL A 288 -16.88 1.92 -22.64
CA VAL A 288 -18.14 1.69 -21.92
C VAL A 288 -18.11 0.34 -21.16
N VAL A 289 -17.67 -0.73 -21.82
CA VAL A 289 -17.58 -2.07 -21.19
C VAL A 289 -16.61 -2.05 -20.00
N LEU A 290 -15.43 -1.42 -20.14
CA LEU A 290 -14.46 -1.29 -19.06
C LEU A 290 -15.02 -0.48 -17.88
N VAL A 291 -15.73 0.62 -18.13
CA VAL A 291 -16.39 1.43 -17.10
C VAL A 291 -17.47 0.61 -16.37
N LEU A 292 -18.26 -0.17 -17.08
CA LEU A 292 -19.24 -1.08 -16.48
C LEU A 292 -18.55 -2.16 -15.63
N GLY A 293 -17.41 -2.70 -16.08
CA GLY A 293 -16.56 -3.60 -15.31
C GLY A 293 -16.10 -2.97 -14.00
N MET A 294 -15.54 -1.74 -14.05
CA MET A 294 -15.14 -0.99 -12.85
C MET A 294 -16.31 -0.78 -11.88
N ARG A 295 -17.49 -0.41 -12.37
CA ARG A 295 -18.69 -0.26 -11.54
C ARG A 295 -19.08 -1.56 -10.84
N ARG A 296 -19.05 -2.70 -11.53
CA ARG A 296 -19.35 -4.02 -10.95
C ARG A 296 -18.33 -4.40 -9.87
N MET A 297 -17.06 -4.13 -10.08
CA MET A 297 -16.02 -4.35 -9.08
C MET A 297 -16.19 -3.43 -7.87
N ALA A 298 -16.45 -2.16 -8.07
CA ALA A 298 -16.72 -1.21 -6.99
C ALA A 298 -17.94 -1.61 -6.14
N ALA A 299 -19.00 -2.16 -6.75
CA ALA A 299 -20.15 -2.72 -6.05
C ALA A 299 -19.76 -3.93 -5.17
N LYS A 300 -18.71 -4.67 -5.55
CA LYS A 300 -18.09 -5.76 -4.76
C LYS A 300 -17.01 -5.26 -3.80
N LYS A 301 -16.90 -3.94 -3.56
CA LYS A 301 -15.90 -3.28 -2.70
C LYS A 301 -14.45 -3.42 -3.22
N ALA A 302 -14.24 -3.74 -4.48
CA ALA A 302 -12.96 -3.74 -5.15
C ALA A 302 -12.81 -2.44 -5.95
N LEU A 303 -11.97 -1.51 -5.46
CA LEU A 303 -11.71 -0.23 -6.13
C LEU A 303 -10.63 -0.43 -7.20
N VAL A 304 -10.95 -0.05 -8.42
CA VAL A 304 -10.02 -0.08 -9.55
C VAL A 304 -9.70 1.36 -9.95
N HIS A 305 -8.44 1.74 -9.83
CA HIS A 305 -7.98 3.11 -10.10
C HIS A 305 -7.75 3.40 -11.58
N GLN A 306 -7.53 2.37 -12.41
CA GLN A 306 -7.22 2.52 -13.83
C GLN A 306 -8.07 1.55 -14.66
N MET A 307 -8.64 2.03 -15.77
CA MET A 307 -9.41 1.18 -16.70
C MET A 307 -8.60 0.00 -17.22
N ARG A 308 -7.30 0.21 -17.45
CA ARG A 308 -6.36 -0.83 -17.88
C ARG A 308 -6.31 -2.02 -16.91
N ALA A 309 -6.43 -1.78 -15.60
CA ALA A 309 -6.37 -2.84 -14.60
C ALA A 309 -7.52 -3.84 -14.72
N ILE A 310 -8.71 -3.40 -15.17
CA ILE A 310 -9.85 -4.30 -15.44
C ILE A 310 -9.51 -5.34 -16.50
N GLU A 311 -8.84 -4.90 -17.55
CA GLU A 311 -8.41 -5.78 -18.64
C GLU A 311 -7.33 -6.75 -18.16
N THR A 312 -6.32 -6.23 -17.42
CA THR A 312 -5.21 -7.04 -16.91
C THR A 312 -5.70 -8.13 -15.95
N ILE A 313 -6.68 -7.82 -15.09
CA ILE A 313 -7.27 -8.82 -14.17
C ILE A 313 -7.84 -10.03 -14.94
N GLY A 314 -8.39 -9.82 -16.14
CA GLY A 314 -8.97 -10.90 -16.96
C GLY A 314 -7.95 -11.87 -17.56
N VAL A 315 -6.65 -11.54 -17.54
CA VAL A 315 -5.57 -12.34 -18.16
C VAL A 315 -4.50 -12.79 -17.16
N ILE A 316 -4.68 -12.53 -15.86
CA ILE A 316 -3.75 -13.00 -14.85
C ILE A 316 -3.76 -14.52 -14.75
N THR A 317 -2.58 -15.10 -14.65
CA THR A 317 -2.36 -16.53 -14.45
C THR A 317 -1.90 -16.88 -13.05
N THR A 318 -1.32 -15.90 -12.35
CA THR A 318 -0.74 -16.08 -11.01
C THR A 318 -1.05 -14.89 -10.12
N ILE A 319 -1.44 -15.15 -8.88
CA ILE A 319 -1.59 -14.18 -7.81
C ILE A 319 -0.47 -14.42 -6.79
N ALA A 320 0.43 -13.46 -6.64
CA ALA A 320 1.36 -13.41 -5.52
C ALA A 320 0.70 -12.64 -4.36
N THR A 321 0.60 -13.25 -3.20
CA THR A 321 -0.05 -12.66 -2.04
C THR A 321 0.86 -12.67 -0.82
N ASP A 322 0.89 -11.56 -0.10
CA ASP A 322 1.49 -11.54 1.22
C ASP A 322 0.59 -12.28 2.24
N LYS A 323 1.22 -12.83 3.28
CA LYS A 323 0.53 -13.45 4.39
C LYS A 323 -0.08 -12.41 5.33
N THR A 324 0.77 -11.51 5.86
CA THR A 324 0.45 -10.63 6.98
C THR A 324 -0.48 -9.48 6.55
N GLY A 325 -1.61 -9.31 7.26
CA GLY A 325 -2.60 -8.27 6.93
C GLY A 325 -3.44 -8.55 5.66
N THR A 326 -3.02 -9.50 4.80
CA THR A 326 -3.72 -9.92 3.59
C THR A 326 -4.49 -11.21 3.81
N LEU A 327 -3.82 -12.33 3.98
CA LEU A 327 -4.44 -13.63 4.30
C LEU A 327 -4.79 -13.73 5.79
N THR A 328 -4.12 -12.96 6.63
CA THR A 328 -4.37 -12.81 8.05
C THR A 328 -4.94 -11.43 8.37
N LYS A 329 -5.42 -11.27 9.59
CA LYS A 329 -6.01 -10.01 10.08
C LYS A 329 -4.96 -9.00 10.60
N ASN A 330 -3.68 -9.38 10.61
CA ASN A 330 -2.62 -8.67 11.35
C ASN A 330 -3.00 -8.49 12.82
N LEU A 331 -3.61 -9.51 13.40
CA LEU A 331 -4.07 -9.54 14.78
C LEU A 331 -3.50 -10.78 15.46
N LEU A 332 -2.45 -10.58 16.26
CA LEU A 332 -1.91 -11.64 17.07
C LEU A 332 -2.91 -12.02 18.17
N THR A 333 -3.02 -13.32 18.41
CA THR A 333 -3.82 -13.87 19.51
C THR A 333 -3.07 -15.02 20.17
N VAL A 334 -3.23 -15.16 21.46
CA VAL A 334 -2.72 -16.33 22.19
C VAL A 334 -3.62 -17.52 21.85
N GLN A 335 -3.03 -18.53 21.22
CA GLN A 335 -3.71 -19.75 20.79
C GLN A 335 -3.62 -20.84 21.83
N ASP A 336 -2.46 -20.98 22.48
CA ASP A 336 -2.20 -22.00 23.49
C ASP A 336 -1.19 -21.49 24.52
N THR A 337 -1.17 -22.14 25.68
CA THR A 337 -0.24 -21.84 26.76
C THR A 337 0.31 -23.14 27.36
N TRP A 338 1.59 -23.14 27.69
CA TRP A 338 2.24 -24.28 28.32
C TRP A 338 3.00 -23.89 29.58
N THR A 339 2.89 -24.72 30.64
CA THR A 339 3.54 -24.52 31.91
C THR A 339 4.16 -25.82 32.42
N LEU A 340 5.19 -25.73 33.24
CA LEU A 340 5.81 -26.92 33.87
C LEU A 340 4.86 -27.61 34.87
N GLU A 341 4.09 -26.83 35.60
CA GLU A 341 3.11 -27.29 36.59
C GLU A 341 1.69 -27.14 36.05
N LYS A 342 0.90 -28.22 36.10
CA LYS A 342 -0.48 -28.25 35.58
C LYS A 342 -1.44 -27.23 36.23
N HIS A 343 -1.12 -26.74 37.43
CA HIS A 343 -1.96 -25.81 38.20
C HIS A 343 -1.52 -24.36 38.14
N ASN A 344 -0.48 -24.03 37.36
CA ASN A 344 -0.03 -22.65 37.21
C ASN A 344 -0.97 -21.92 36.25
N ASN A 345 -1.80 -21.02 36.80
CA ASN A 345 -2.77 -20.29 36.01
C ASN A 345 -2.08 -19.12 35.28
N LEU A 346 -1.34 -19.45 34.21
CA LEU A 346 -0.57 -18.48 33.41
C LEU A 346 -1.47 -17.35 32.86
N ALA A 347 -2.75 -17.66 32.57
CA ALA A 347 -3.70 -16.66 32.09
C ALA A 347 -3.89 -15.52 33.09
N LYS A 348 -3.86 -15.80 34.41
CA LYS A 348 -3.95 -14.76 35.47
C LYS A 348 -2.74 -13.84 35.49
N LEU A 349 -1.58 -14.32 35.05
CA LEU A 349 -0.34 -13.55 35.05
C LEU A 349 -0.16 -12.74 33.75
N MET A 350 -0.81 -13.13 32.66
CA MET A 350 -0.60 -12.55 31.32
C MET A 350 -0.70 -11.03 31.28
N ALA A 351 -1.64 -10.44 32.02
CA ALA A 351 -1.83 -8.99 32.04
C ALA A 351 -0.67 -8.20 32.66
N TYR A 352 0.14 -8.86 33.48
CA TYR A 352 1.31 -8.22 34.11
C TYR A 352 2.53 -8.14 33.19
N PHE A 353 2.59 -8.96 32.14
CA PHE A 353 3.67 -8.93 31.15
C PHE A 353 3.52 -7.84 30.11
N VAL A 354 2.42 -7.09 30.13
CA VAL A 354 2.07 -6.09 29.14
C VAL A 354 2.71 -4.75 29.46
N ASN A 355 3.49 -4.21 28.54
CA ASN A 355 3.96 -2.84 28.61
C ASN A 355 2.79 -1.89 28.33
N ARG A 356 2.53 -0.94 29.22
CA ARG A 356 1.34 -0.07 29.15
C ARG A 356 1.66 1.41 28.92
N GLY A 357 2.94 1.79 28.83
CA GLY A 357 3.51 3.11 28.57
C GLY A 357 2.57 4.32 28.51
N ASP A 358 3.07 5.52 28.44
CA ASP A 358 2.28 6.78 28.44
C ASP A 358 1.25 6.92 27.31
N SER A 359 1.28 6.06 26.32
CA SER A 359 0.29 6.00 25.25
C SER A 359 0.10 4.54 24.84
N LYS A 360 -1.09 4.02 25.06
CA LYS A 360 -1.63 2.74 24.56
C LYS A 360 -0.58 1.85 23.88
N SER A 361 -0.04 0.84 24.57
CA SER A 361 0.90 -0.09 23.97
C SER A 361 0.32 -0.55 22.60
N HIS A 362 1.03 -0.22 21.53
CA HIS A 362 0.65 -0.60 20.18
C HIS A 362 1.38 -1.90 19.76
N ASP A 363 2.18 -2.51 20.66
CA ASP A 363 2.81 -3.79 20.38
C ASP A 363 1.73 -4.87 20.22
N PRO A 364 1.61 -5.49 19.04
CA PRO A 364 0.61 -6.54 18.78
C PRO A 364 0.70 -7.72 19.76
N LEU A 365 1.89 -8.03 20.28
CA LEU A 365 2.09 -9.08 21.27
C LEU A 365 1.47 -8.68 22.62
N ASP A 366 1.67 -7.44 23.04
CA ASP A 366 1.08 -6.92 24.29
C ASP A 366 -0.43 -6.90 24.22
N ILE A 367 -0.99 -6.48 23.09
CA ILE A 367 -2.43 -6.51 22.82
C ILE A 367 -2.95 -7.96 22.91
N ALA A 368 -2.22 -8.92 22.34
CA ALA A 368 -2.62 -10.33 22.37
C ALA A 368 -2.65 -10.89 23.80
N LEU A 369 -1.63 -10.59 24.62
CA LEU A 369 -1.53 -11.03 26.02
C LEU A 369 -2.62 -10.38 26.87
N ASP A 370 -2.87 -9.08 26.74
CA ASP A 370 -3.92 -8.36 27.50
C ASP A 370 -5.32 -8.87 27.14
N ASN A 371 -5.60 -9.06 25.86
CA ASN A 371 -6.87 -9.62 25.39
C ASN A 371 -7.09 -11.05 25.92
N PHE A 372 -6.05 -11.88 25.93
CA PHE A 372 -6.12 -13.22 26.47
C PHE A 372 -6.40 -13.21 27.98
N ALA A 373 -5.71 -12.34 28.73
CA ALA A 373 -5.93 -12.17 30.17
C ALA A 373 -7.37 -11.72 30.46
N ARG A 374 -7.87 -10.71 29.75
CA ARG A 374 -9.26 -10.19 29.89
C ARG A 374 -10.31 -11.27 29.58
N LYS A 375 -10.10 -12.05 28.53
CA LYS A 375 -11.00 -13.15 28.15
C LYS A 375 -11.07 -14.22 29.26
N ASN A 376 -10.01 -14.38 30.04
CA ASN A 376 -9.94 -15.29 31.19
C ASN A 376 -10.23 -14.61 32.54
N ASN A 377 -10.90 -13.45 32.54
CA ASN A 377 -11.25 -12.68 33.75
C ASN A 377 -10.04 -12.30 34.62
N ALA A 378 -8.88 -12.08 34.00
CA ALA A 378 -7.60 -11.85 34.67
C ALA A 378 -6.98 -10.49 34.31
N GLY A 379 -7.79 -9.50 33.92
CA GLY A 379 -7.33 -8.14 33.66
C GLY A 379 -6.78 -7.45 34.91
N VAL A 380 -5.67 -6.70 34.77
CA VAL A 380 -5.07 -5.92 35.86
C VAL A 380 -5.42 -4.45 35.67
N ARG A 381 -5.77 -3.79 36.77
CA ARG A 381 -6.00 -2.33 36.85
C ARG A 381 -4.73 -1.63 37.35
N GLY A 382 -4.37 -0.50 36.75
CA GLY A 382 -3.20 0.30 37.11
C GLY A 382 -2.06 0.20 36.11
N LEU A 383 -0.97 0.91 36.38
CA LEU A 383 0.25 0.96 35.59
C LEU A 383 1.40 0.27 36.32
N PRO A 384 2.36 -0.31 35.61
CA PRO A 384 3.60 -0.82 36.23
C PRO A 384 4.40 0.33 36.86
N ALA A 385 5.22 0.02 37.86
CA ALA A 385 6.13 0.97 38.49
C ALA A 385 7.27 1.37 37.53
N ALA A 386 7.71 0.45 36.68
CA ALA A 386 8.66 0.70 35.60
C ALA A 386 8.42 -0.25 34.43
N GLU A 387 8.81 0.18 33.23
CA GLU A 387 8.78 -0.62 32.01
C GLU A 387 10.15 -0.62 31.35
N LEU A 388 10.61 -1.78 30.95
CA LEU A 388 11.83 -2.00 30.20
C LEU A 388 11.42 -2.47 28.80
N PRO A 389 11.55 -1.62 27.76
CA PRO A 389 11.19 -1.97 26.38
C PRO A 389 12.04 -3.13 25.88
N PHE A 390 11.66 -3.72 24.74
CA PHE A 390 12.40 -4.84 24.17
C PHE A 390 13.87 -4.47 23.90
N ASN A 391 14.78 -5.27 24.43
CA ASN A 391 16.22 -5.15 24.24
C ASN A 391 16.72 -6.31 23.37
N GLN A 392 17.41 -6.00 22.27
CA GLN A 392 17.90 -7.00 21.33
C GLN A 392 18.99 -7.90 21.93
N GLU A 393 19.90 -7.36 22.75
CA GLU A 393 20.99 -8.10 23.39
C GLU A 393 20.45 -9.18 24.34
N PHE A 394 19.41 -8.83 25.09
CA PHE A 394 18.75 -9.73 26.04
C PHE A 394 17.59 -10.51 25.39
N SER A 395 17.15 -10.15 24.21
CA SER A 395 15.99 -10.71 23.49
C SER A 395 14.73 -10.80 24.35
N MET A 396 14.49 -9.80 25.20
CA MET A 396 13.33 -9.74 26.09
C MET A 396 12.94 -8.30 26.45
N SER A 397 11.72 -8.14 26.95
CA SER A 397 11.21 -6.94 27.62
C SER A 397 10.75 -7.29 29.03
N ALA A 398 10.58 -6.28 29.89
CA ALA A 398 10.12 -6.51 31.27
C ALA A 398 9.20 -5.41 31.78
N THR A 399 8.35 -5.76 32.74
CA THR A 399 7.51 -4.81 33.48
C THR A 399 7.72 -5.05 34.99
N VAL A 400 7.79 -3.96 35.75
CA VAL A 400 8.00 -3.97 37.19
C VAL A 400 6.71 -3.53 37.89
N TRP A 401 6.20 -4.33 38.81
CA TRP A 401 4.94 -4.05 39.51
C TRP A 401 5.15 -4.04 41.02
N HIS A 402 4.42 -3.17 41.70
CA HIS A 402 4.38 -3.19 43.18
C HIS A 402 3.78 -4.50 43.70
N HIS A 403 4.41 -5.11 44.70
CA HIS A 403 3.93 -6.30 45.35
C HIS A 403 4.15 -6.17 46.87
N GLY A 404 3.22 -5.53 47.56
CA GLY A 404 3.40 -5.13 48.97
C GLY A 404 4.48 -4.06 49.11
N THR A 405 5.49 -4.32 49.94
CA THR A 405 6.68 -3.47 50.13
C THR A 405 7.75 -3.68 49.06
N ASP A 406 7.69 -4.78 48.34
CA ASP A 406 8.66 -5.18 47.31
C ASP A 406 8.10 -5.03 45.90
N TYR A 407 8.87 -5.48 44.93
CA TYR A 407 8.47 -5.44 43.51
C TYR A 407 8.52 -6.82 42.88
N LYS A 408 7.63 -7.07 41.94
CA LYS A 408 7.65 -8.26 41.12
C LYS A 408 7.87 -7.86 39.65
N VAL A 409 8.82 -8.52 39.02
CA VAL A 409 9.20 -8.25 37.63
C VAL A 409 8.69 -9.38 36.76
N TYR A 410 8.12 -9.02 35.64
CA TYR A 410 7.56 -9.94 34.65
C TYR A 410 8.31 -9.76 33.32
N TYR A 411 8.93 -10.84 32.83
CA TYR A 411 9.78 -10.86 31.64
C TYR A 411 9.10 -11.63 30.53
N LYS A 412 9.06 -11.08 29.32
CA LYS A 412 8.62 -11.77 28.10
C LYS A 412 9.69 -11.66 27.02
N GLY A 413 9.97 -12.74 26.30
CA GLY A 413 11.01 -12.73 25.28
C GLY A 413 11.21 -14.05 24.56
N ALA A 414 12.36 -14.19 23.90
CA ALA A 414 12.75 -15.41 23.23
C ALA A 414 12.74 -16.59 24.21
N PRO A 415 12.02 -17.68 23.93
CA PRO A 415 11.82 -18.76 24.90
C PRO A 415 13.13 -19.44 25.28
N GLU A 416 14.10 -19.54 24.37
CA GLU A 416 15.41 -20.10 24.58
C GLU A 416 16.21 -19.28 25.61
N GLU A 417 16.19 -17.93 25.46
CA GLU A 417 16.90 -17.04 26.41
C GLU A 417 16.22 -17.03 27.78
N ILE A 418 14.90 -17.04 27.84
CA ILE A 418 14.17 -17.15 29.12
C ILE A 418 14.53 -18.45 29.84
N ILE A 419 14.50 -19.62 29.15
CA ILE A 419 14.85 -20.92 29.74
C ILE A 419 16.29 -20.93 30.26
N LYS A 420 17.23 -20.41 29.48
CA LYS A 420 18.64 -20.32 29.84
C LYS A 420 18.86 -19.50 31.11
N ARG A 421 18.18 -18.35 31.21
CA ARG A 421 18.30 -17.45 32.39
C ARG A 421 17.58 -17.97 33.64
N CYS A 422 16.53 -18.76 33.47
CA CYS A 422 15.83 -19.42 34.59
C CYS A 422 16.64 -20.53 35.22
N LYS A 423 17.73 -21.01 34.59
CA LYS A 423 18.61 -22.10 35.09
C LYS A 423 17.80 -23.33 35.54
N LEU A 424 16.84 -23.75 34.71
CA LEU A 424 15.98 -24.90 35.02
C LEU A 424 16.78 -26.20 35.16
N PRO A 425 16.33 -27.16 36.01
CA PRO A 425 16.85 -28.51 36.04
C PRO A 425 16.82 -29.14 34.64
N ALA A 426 17.80 -29.97 34.29
CA ALA A 426 17.98 -30.53 32.96
C ALA A 426 16.72 -31.26 32.42
N ALA A 427 15.96 -31.92 33.30
CA ALA A 427 14.71 -32.60 32.94
C ALA A 427 13.61 -31.60 32.55
N GLU A 428 13.45 -30.50 33.30
CA GLU A 428 12.47 -29.45 33.07
C GLU A 428 12.83 -28.64 31.83
N ALA A 429 14.11 -28.29 31.64
CA ALA A 429 14.60 -27.62 30.44
C ALA A 429 14.33 -28.45 29.18
N ARG A 430 14.52 -29.79 29.22
CA ARG A 430 14.16 -30.69 28.12
C ARG A 430 12.64 -30.69 27.81
N ARG A 431 11.80 -30.70 28.85
CA ARG A 431 10.33 -30.63 28.69
C ARG A 431 9.92 -29.32 28.06
N ALA A 432 10.46 -28.19 28.53
CA ALA A 432 10.17 -26.87 27.95
C ALA A 432 10.64 -26.77 26.49
N LYS A 433 11.83 -27.26 26.13
CA LYS A 433 12.33 -27.29 24.77
C LYS A 433 11.46 -28.16 23.83
N ARG A 434 10.96 -29.31 24.30
CA ARG A 434 10.00 -30.11 23.53
C ARG A 434 8.73 -29.35 23.30
N ALA A 435 8.15 -28.73 24.32
CA ALA A 435 6.95 -27.93 24.18
C ALA A 435 7.12 -26.77 23.17
N ILE A 436 8.29 -26.11 23.14
CA ILE A 436 8.61 -25.10 22.13
C ILE A 436 8.55 -25.75 20.73
N GLY A 437 9.22 -26.91 20.53
CA GLY A 437 9.20 -27.62 19.26
C GLY A 437 7.79 -28.01 18.83
N ASP A 438 6.98 -28.56 19.75
CA ASP A 438 5.59 -28.98 19.47
C ASP A 438 4.70 -27.78 19.10
N LEU A 439 4.83 -26.66 19.79
CA LEU A 439 4.07 -25.43 19.49
C LEU A 439 4.52 -24.78 18.18
N THR A 440 5.84 -24.75 17.94
CA THR A 440 6.40 -24.22 16.70
C THR A 440 6.01 -25.06 15.48
N SER A 441 5.99 -26.40 15.62
CA SER A 441 5.55 -27.30 14.55
C SER A 441 4.10 -27.12 14.15
N GLN A 442 3.26 -26.54 15.02
CA GLN A 442 1.88 -26.15 14.73
C GLN A 442 1.77 -24.78 14.03
N GLY A 443 2.90 -24.11 13.79
CA GLY A 443 2.96 -22.81 13.14
C GLY A 443 2.81 -21.62 14.09
N TYR A 444 2.95 -21.82 15.41
CA TYR A 444 2.86 -20.74 16.38
C TYR A 444 4.20 -20.07 16.64
N ARG A 445 4.18 -18.77 16.87
CA ARG A 445 5.30 -18.04 17.46
C ARG A 445 5.25 -18.25 18.98
N VAL A 446 6.32 -18.81 19.54
CA VAL A 446 6.39 -19.08 20.97
C VAL A 446 7.10 -17.95 21.70
N VAL A 447 6.52 -17.48 22.80
CA VAL A 447 7.08 -16.45 23.70
C VAL A 447 7.31 -17.07 25.07
N GLY A 448 8.51 -16.94 25.58
CA GLY A 448 8.87 -17.36 26.93
C GLY A 448 8.47 -16.29 27.95
N LEU A 449 7.97 -16.74 29.09
CA LEU A 449 7.53 -15.90 30.20
C LEU A 449 8.24 -16.32 31.50
N ALA A 450 8.74 -15.32 32.25
CA ALA A 450 9.40 -15.54 33.53
C ALA A 450 9.07 -14.43 34.54
N THR A 451 9.32 -14.67 35.81
CA THR A 451 9.15 -13.67 36.85
C THR A 451 10.37 -13.65 37.79
N SER A 452 10.60 -12.55 38.49
CA SER A 452 11.50 -12.45 39.62
C SER A 452 10.92 -11.55 40.71
N ASP A 453 11.36 -11.72 41.92
CA ASP A 453 11.05 -10.81 43.02
C ASP A 453 12.29 -9.93 43.28
N THR A 454 12.10 -8.66 43.62
CA THR A 454 13.17 -7.69 43.90
C THR A 454 12.70 -6.65 44.91
N SER A 455 13.62 -6.14 45.70
CA SER A 455 13.36 -5.04 46.65
C SER A 455 13.53 -3.64 46.01
N GLU A 456 14.07 -3.58 44.80
CA GLU A 456 14.37 -2.32 44.12
C GLU A 456 13.66 -2.25 42.74
N ILE A 457 13.32 -1.03 42.30
CA ILE A 457 12.79 -0.81 40.96
C ILE A 457 13.92 -1.01 39.94
N LEU A 458 13.73 -1.97 39.04
CA LEU A 458 14.66 -2.18 37.92
C LEU A 458 14.40 -1.14 36.81
N THR A 459 15.45 -0.42 36.46
CA THR A 459 15.41 0.62 35.40
C THR A 459 16.32 0.29 34.22
N ASP A 460 17.17 -0.74 34.32
CA ASP A 460 18.13 -1.16 33.31
C ASP A 460 18.18 -2.70 33.20
N PHE A 461 18.37 -3.19 31.97
CA PHE A 461 18.56 -4.63 31.69
C PHE A 461 19.83 -5.22 32.30
N GLN A 462 20.88 -4.44 32.53
CA GLN A 462 22.09 -4.91 33.21
C GLN A 462 21.80 -5.37 34.63
N GLN A 463 20.83 -4.80 35.31
CA GLN A 463 20.40 -5.22 36.65
C GLN A 463 19.71 -6.60 36.62
N ILE A 464 19.11 -6.99 35.48
CA ILE A 464 18.47 -8.31 35.28
C ILE A 464 19.48 -9.46 35.35
N SER A 465 20.73 -9.24 34.92
CA SER A 465 21.77 -10.27 34.95
C SER A 465 22.03 -10.80 36.37
N ARG A 466 21.71 -10.00 37.38
CA ARG A 466 21.85 -10.32 38.80
C ARG A 466 20.61 -10.99 39.40
N GLN A 467 19.48 -11.01 38.68
CA GLN A 467 18.21 -11.56 39.15
C GLN A 467 18.11 -13.06 38.87
N LYS A 468 17.52 -13.80 39.81
CA LYS A 468 17.17 -15.22 39.64
C LYS A 468 15.76 -15.29 39.01
N LEU A 469 15.68 -15.55 37.71
CA LEU A 469 14.40 -15.68 37.01
C LEU A 469 13.75 -17.03 37.35
N ARG A 470 12.43 -16.99 37.57
CA ARG A 470 11.57 -18.18 37.69
C ARG A 470 10.76 -18.33 36.43
N PHE A 471 10.82 -19.49 35.81
CA PHE A 471 10.05 -19.79 34.61
C PHE A 471 8.56 -19.81 34.93
N ALA A 472 7.78 -18.99 34.22
CA ALA A 472 6.32 -18.90 34.38
C ALA A 472 5.60 -19.80 33.37
N GLY A 473 6.11 -19.88 32.13
CA GLY A 473 5.51 -20.68 31.05
C GLY A 473 5.84 -20.17 29.65
N LEU A 474 5.14 -20.74 28.70
CA LEU A 474 5.19 -20.36 27.27
C LEU A 474 3.82 -19.88 26.82
N ALA A 475 3.78 -18.85 26.00
CA ALA A 475 2.61 -18.40 25.27
C ALA A 475 2.82 -18.66 23.77
N ALA A 476 1.92 -19.41 23.17
CA ALA A 476 1.90 -19.64 21.73
C ALA A 476 0.97 -18.61 21.06
N VAL A 477 1.52 -17.75 20.23
CA VAL A 477 0.78 -16.69 19.54
C VAL A 477 0.77 -16.93 18.04
N ALA A 478 -0.34 -16.60 17.40
CA ALA A 478 -0.45 -16.63 15.95
C ALA A 478 -1.29 -15.46 15.46
N ASP A 479 -1.01 -15.05 14.22
CA ASP A 479 -1.84 -14.12 13.50
C ASP A 479 -3.10 -14.85 12.98
N VAL A 480 -4.25 -14.25 13.17
CA VAL A 480 -5.54 -14.87 12.86
C VAL A 480 -5.78 -14.87 11.35
N LEU A 481 -5.96 -16.05 10.77
CA LEU A 481 -6.39 -16.19 9.37
C LEU A 481 -7.76 -15.55 9.16
N ARG A 482 -7.93 -14.88 8.02
CA ARG A 482 -9.23 -14.37 7.60
C ARG A 482 -10.15 -15.56 7.24
N PRO A 483 -11.39 -15.60 7.74
CA PRO A 483 -12.31 -16.69 7.45
C PRO A 483 -12.59 -16.88 5.94
N GLU A 484 -12.52 -15.78 5.19
CA GLU A 484 -12.73 -15.76 3.74
C GLU A 484 -11.51 -16.19 2.91
N ALA A 485 -10.28 -16.21 3.49
CA ALA A 485 -9.05 -16.44 2.74
C ALA A 485 -9.02 -17.79 2.02
N ALA A 486 -9.31 -18.87 2.74
CA ALA A 486 -9.31 -20.23 2.16
C ALA A 486 -10.33 -20.36 1.00
N ARG A 487 -11.51 -19.73 1.14
CA ARG A 487 -12.54 -19.72 0.09
C ARG A 487 -12.09 -18.93 -1.13
N ALA A 488 -11.45 -17.77 -0.92
CA ALA A 488 -10.94 -16.93 -1.99
C ALA A 488 -9.84 -17.66 -2.79
N ILE A 489 -8.90 -18.32 -2.09
CA ILE A 489 -7.85 -19.13 -2.72
C ILE A 489 -8.45 -20.27 -3.53
N LYS A 490 -9.40 -21.04 -2.95
CA LYS A 490 -10.09 -22.12 -3.67
C LYS A 490 -10.80 -21.61 -4.93
N SER A 491 -11.42 -20.43 -4.86
CA SER A 491 -12.08 -19.82 -6.02
C SER A 491 -11.10 -19.40 -7.11
N ALA A 492 -9.93 -18.87 -6.74
CA ALA A 492 -8.88 -18.51 -7.69
C ALA A 492 -8.31 -19.76 -8.39
N LEU A 493 -8.01 -20.81 -7.63
CA LEU A 493 -7.52 -22.08 -8.16
C LEU A 493 -8.56 -22.74 -9.11
N ALA A 494 -9.85 -22.70 -8.74
CA ALA A 494 -10.93 -23.19 -9.60
C ALA A 494 -11.10 -22.39 -10.90
N ALA A 495 -10.70 -21.13 -10.90
CA ALA A 495 -10.66 -20.28 -12.08
C ALA A 495 -9.38 -20.47 -12.94
N GLY A 496 -8.51 -21.42 -12.59
CA GLY A 496 -7.24 -21.66 -13.29
C GLY A 496 -6.13 -20.66 -12.96
N VAL A 497 -6.30 -19.87 -11.90
CA VAL A 497 -5.28 -18.90 -11.45
C VAL A 497 -4.47 -19.51 -10.31
N SER A 498 -3.16 -19.63 -10.51
CA SER A 498 -2.23 -20.07 -9.46
C SER A 498 -2.15 -19.03 -8.34
N VAL A 499 -2.14 -19.49 -7.09
CA VAL A 499 -1.95 -18.59 -5.93
C VAL A 499 -0.66 -18.96 -5.23
N ARG A 500 0.21 -17.97 -5.03
CA ARG A 500 1.51 -18.12 -4.38
C ARG A 500 1.59 -17.20 -3.16
N MET A 501 1.94 -17.75 -2.00
CA MET A 501 2.12 -16.98 -0.78
C MET A 501 3.59 -16.59 -0.62
N ILE A 502 3.82 -15.31 -0.30
CA ILE A 502 5.15 -14.75 -0.04
C ILE A 502 5.14 -14.26 1.41
N THR A 503 6.08 -14.71 2.24
CA THR A 503 6.11 -14.33 3.67
C THR A 503 7.52 -14.30 4.24
N GLY A 504 7.76 -13.38 5.20
CA GLY A 504 8.96 -13.36 6.03
C GLY A 504 9.01 -14.46 7.11
N ASP A 505 7.94 -15.24 7.27
CA ASP A 505 7.88 -16.30 8.29
C ASP A 505 8.90 -17.42 8.06
N HIS A 506 9.19 -18.15 9.12
CA HIS A 506 9.93 -19.40 9.06
C HIS A 506 9.22 -20.46 8.22
N PHE A 507 9.99 -21.32 7.57
CA PHE A 507 9.51 -22.41 6.72
C PHE A 507 8.34 -23.20 7.34
N GLU A 508 8.47 -23.65 8.59
CA GLU A 508 7.44 -24.46 9.25
C GLU A 508 6.12 -23.69 9.43
N THR A 509 6.21 -22.44 9.87
CA THR A 509 5.03 -21.57 10.00
C THR A 509 4.34 -21.32 8.65
N ALA A 510 5.13 -21.05 7.62
CA ALA A 510 4.64 -20.83 6.26
C ALA A 510 3.96 -22.09 5.70
N TYR A 511 4.56 -23.27 5.90
CA TYR A 511 3.97 -24.56 5.51
C TYR A 511 2.62 -24.81 6.19
N GLN A 512 2.56 -24.64 7.53
CA GLN A 512 1.31 -24.88 8.27
C GLN A 512 0.18 -23.94 7.86
N ILE A 513 0.51 -22.68 7.57
CA ILE A 513 -0.46 -21.70 7.07
C ILE A 513 -0.90 -22.06 5.66
N GLY A 514 0.02 -22.37 4.75
CA GLY A 514 -0.29 -22.80 3.40
C GLY A 514 -1.20 -24.04 3.38
N LYS A 515 -0.93 -25.02 4.27
CA LYS A 515 -1.75 -26.22 4.43
C LYS A 515 -3.16 -25.90 4.96
N LYS A 516 -3.28 -25.05 5.98
CA LYS A 516 -4.58 -24.59 6.51
C LYS A 516 -5.41 -23.85 5.46
N LEU A 517 -4.76 -23.15 4.54
CA LEU A 517 -5.41 -22.42 3.44
C LEU A 517 -5.70 -23.31 2.21
N GLY A 518 -5.25 -24.57 2.19
CA GLY A 518 -5.39 -25.49 1.06
C GLY A 518 -4.54 -25.09 -0.15
N MET A 519 -3.42 -24.41 0.08
CA MET A 519 -2.48 -24.01 -0.98
C MET A 519 -1.45 -25.09 -1.26
N VAL A 520 -0.98 -25.77 -0.23
CA VAL A 520 0.07 -26.80 -0.30
C VAL A 520 -0.41 -28.10 0.32
N GLU A 521 0.03 -29.20 -0.24
CA GLU A 521 -0.15 -30.55 0.29
C GLU A 521 1.15 -31.06 0.91
N ASP A 522 2.26 -30.87 0.19
CA ASP A 522 3.57 -31.36 0.57
C ASP A 522 4.55 -30.25 0.93
N ARG A 523 5.60 -30.63 1.68
CA ARG A 523 6.67 -29.70 2.09
C ARG A 523 7.51 -29.20 0.91
N GLU A 524 7.61 -29.99 -0.16
CA GLU A 524 8.35 -29.66 -1.38
C GLU A 524 7.75 -28.47 -2.15
N GLU A 525 6.49 -28.14 -1.89
CA GLU A 525 5.81 -26.97 -2.44
C GLU A 525 6.11 -25.67 -1.68
N VAL A 526 6.93 -25.75 -0.61
CA VAL A 526 7.39 -24.61 0.18
C VAL A 526 8.89 -24.43 0.01
N PHE A 527 9.34 -23.21 -0.25
CA PHE A 527 10.75 -22.89 -0.44
C PHE A 527 11.25 -21.88 0.59
N ASP A 528 12.46 -22.12 1.15
CA ASP A 528 13.15 -21.17 2.04
C ASP A 528 14.05 -20.26 1.20
N CYS A 529 13.66 -19.00 1.04
CA CYS A 529 14.36 -18.04 0.16
C CYS A 529 15.81 -17.71 0.57
N ARG A 530 16.26 -18.11 1.75
CA ARG A 530 17.69 -17.98 2.11
C ARG A 530 18.60 -18.87 1.26
N GLU A 531 18.04 -19.88 0.63
CA GLU A 531 18.80 -20.79 -0.23
C GLU A 531 18.98 -20.24 -1.65
N MET A 532 18.18 -19.21 -2.04
CA MET A 532 18.22 -18.62 -3.39
C MET A 532 19.61 -18.13 -3.80
N SER A 533 20.36 -17.52 -2.86
CA SER A 533 21.69 -16.95 -3.14
C SER A 533 22.76 -17.99 -3.54
N LYS A 534 22.45 -19.29 -3.40
CA LYS A 534 23.35 -20.41 -3.71
C LYS A 534 23.01 -21.10 -5.02
N MET A 535 21.94 -20.66 -5.69
CA MET A 535 21.37 -21.33 -6.86
C MET A 535 21.69 -20.57 -8.15
N THR A 536 21.67 -21.31 -9.24
CA THR A 536 21.75 -20.77 -10.61
C THR A 536 20.35 -20.30 -11.06
N ASP A 537 20.28 -19.49 -12.10
CA ASP A 537 19.01 -19.00 -12.66
C ASP A 537 18.13 -20.16 -13.16
N ASP A 538 18.72 -21.18 -13.79
CA ASP A 538 17.97 -22.36 -14.27
C ASP A 538 17.37 -23.18 -13.13
N GLU A 539 18.09 -23.37 -12.01
CA GLU A 539 17.58 -24.02 -10.81
C GLU A 539 16.47 -23.22 -10.14
N LEU A 540 16.58 -21.87 -10.16
CA LEU A 540 15.55 -20.99 -9.63
C LEU A 540 14.27 -21.06 -10.45
N ASP A 541 14.35 -21.11 -11.78
CA ASP A 541 13.19 -21.22 -12.65
C ASP A 541 12.41 -22.51 -12.38
N GLU A 542 13.09 -23.65 -12.22
CA GLU A 542 12.47 -24.93 -11.88
C GLU A 542 11.78 -24.89 -10.50
N ILE A 543 12.43 -24.28 -9.50
CA ILE A 543 11.88 -24.13 -8.16
C ILE A 543 10.68 -23.21 -8.16
N ILE A 544 10.75 -22.08 -8.87
CA ILE A 544 9.65 -21.10 -8.96
C ILE A 544 8.40 -21.76 -9.55
N GLU A 545 8.52 -22.64 -10.53
CA GLU A 545 7.36 -23.29 -11.13
C GLU A 545 6.61 -24.19 -10.14
N ARG A 546 7.31 -24.99 -9.34
CA ARG A 546 6.69 -25.92 -8.37
C ARG A 546 6.31 -25.31 -7.04
N THR A 547 6.95 -24.18 -6.64
CA THR A 547 6.77 -23.57 -5.32
C THR A 547 5.47 -22.78 -5.24
N LYS A 548 4.66 -23.06 -4.23
CA LYS A 548 3.42 -22.34 -3.92
C LYS A 548 3.58 -21.38 -2.74
N VAL A 549 4.56 -21.63 -1.86
CA VAL A 549 4.83 -20.81 -0.68
C VAL A 549 6.31 -20.48 -0.57
N PHE A 550 6.62 -19.19 -0.55
CA PHE A 550 7.97 -18.65 -0.38
C PHE A 550 8.10 -18.13 1.05
N SER A 551 8.97 -18.75 1.84
CA SER A 551 9.25 -18.40 3.23
C SER A 551 10.54 -17.59 3.35
N ARG A 552 10.66 -16.79 4.43
CA ARG A 552 11.83 -15.95 4.73
C ARG A 552 12.25 -15.01 3.58
N VAL A 553 11.26 -14.49 2.88
CA VAL A 553 11.46 -13.39 1.93
C VAL A 553 11.75 -12.13 2.71
N ILE A 554 12.89 -11.49 2.45
CA ILE A 554 13.34 -10.26 3.10
C ILE A 554 12.96 -9.07 2.23
#